data_6bbf9b3e89a6a174667f4947891c379b
#
_entry.id   6bbf9b3e89a6a174667f4947891c379b
#
_cell.length_a   1.000
_cell.length_b   1.000
_cell.length_c   1.000
_cell.angle_alpha   90.00
_cell.angle_beta   90.00
_cell.angle_gamma   90.00
#
_symmetry.space_group_name_H-M   'P 1'
#
loop_
_entity.id
_entity.type
_entity.pdbx_description
1 polymer ?
#
loop_
_entity_poly.entity_id
_entity_poly.type
_entity_poly.pdbx_seq_one_letter_code
_entity_poly.pdbx_strand_id
1 'polypeptide(L)'
;IRQYSNLPYLFEAGTPNIADVIAFSEAIKYLDKIGMDRIHNYELDLKKYAIKKIENVNDIIIYNKNSESGIITFNIKDVFAQDLAIYLDKYNICVRAGNHCAKILKDELKIKNTCRISLYFYNTKEEIDRLVEVLNNPNLKNEII
;
A
#
# COMPACT_ATOMS: atom_id res chain seq x y z
N ILE A 1 -12.96 -6.92 48.07
CA ILE A 1 -12.59 -7.94 47.07
C ILE A 1 -13.19 -7.49 45.74
N ARG A 2 -12.35 -7.21 44.72
CA ARG A 2 -12.82 -6.91 43.37
C ARG A 2 -13.30 -8.20 42.74
N GLN A 3 -14.56 -8.26 42.34
CA GLN A 3 -15.13 -9.39 41.60
C GLN A 3 -15.10 -9.05 40.12
N TYR A 4 -14.44 -9.88 39.34
CA TYR A 4 -14.37 -9.73 37.88
C TYR A 4 -15.45 -10.60 37.23
N SER A 5 -15.94 -10.16 36.09
CA SER A 5 -16.86 -10.95 35.28
C SER A 5 -16.18 -12.20 34.70
N ASN A 6 -16.98 -13.19 34.29
CA ASN A 6 -16.45 -14.35 33.56
C ASN A 6 -16.04 -13.99 32.13
N LEU A 7 -15.19 -14.82 31.52
CA LEU A 7 -14.89 -14.70 30.08
C LEU A 7 -16.17 -14.90 29.24
N PRO A 8 -16.35 -14.15 28.16
CA PRO A 8 -15.44 -13.15 27.56
C PRO A 8 -15.53 -11.77 28.21
N TYR A 9 -16.55 -11.49 29.04
CA TYR A 9 -16.86 -10.16 29.59
C TYR A 9 -15.77 -9.57 30.49
N LEU A 10 -14.85 -10.43 31.00
CA LEU A 10 -13.73 -10.00 31.81
C LEU A 10 -12.88 -8.92 31.13
N PHE A 11 -12.75 -8.98 29.80
CA PHE A 11 -11.91 -8.08 29.02
C PHE A 11 -12.70 -6.98 28.31
N GLU A 12 -14.01 -6.90 28.50
CA GLU A 12 -14.86 -5.88 27.90
C GLU A 12 -14.99 -4.68 28.84
N ALA A 13 -14.67 -3.48 28.35
CA ALA A 13 -14.75 -2.25 29.13
C ALA A 13 -16.17 -1.70 29.27
N GLY A 14 -17.14 -2.27 28.57
CA GLY A 14 -18.53 -1.85 28.52
C GLY A 14 -19.28 -2.51 27.36
N THR A 15 -20.37 -1.90 26.89
CA THR A 15 -21.13 -2.40 25.73
C THR A 15 -20.23 -2.46 24.50
N PRO A 16 -20.11 -3.63 23.84
CA PRO A 16 -19.28 -3.77 22.65
C PRO A 16 -19.87 -2.97 21.48
N ASN A 17 -19.03 -2.71 20.47
CA ASN A 17 -19.44 -2.02 19.26
C ASN A 17 -20.27 -2.95 18.35
N ILE A 18 -21.53 -3.15 18.68
CA ILE A 18 -22.43 -4.14 18.04
C ILE A 18 -22.67 -3.78 16.58
N ALA A 19 -22.90 -2.50 16.27
CA ALA A 19 -23.24 -2.06 14.92
C ALA A 19 -22.11 -2.34 13.92
N ASP A 20 -20.87 -1.97 14.29
CA ASP A 20 -19.72 -2.15 13.39
C ASP A 20 -19.30 -3.62 13.26
N VAL A 21 -19.51 -4.43 14.32
CA VAL A 21 -19.28 -5.89 14.23
C VAL A 21 -20.24 -6.54 13.24
N ILE A 22 -21.52 -6.15 13.25
CA ILE A 22 -22.50 -6.64 12.28
C ILE A 22 -22.14 -6.17 10.86
N ALA A 23 -21.81 -4.88 10.69
CA ALA A 23 -21.39 -4.34 9.41
C ALA A 23 -20.12 -5.02 8.88
N PHE A 24 -19.15 -5.32 9.76
CA PHE A 24 -17.94 -6.04 9.39
C PHE A 24 -18.23 -7.45 8.87
N SER A 25 -19.23 -8.13 9.43
CA SER A 25 -19.65 -9.45 8.90
C SER A 25 -20.13 -9.37 7.44
N GLU A 26 -20.81 -8.30 7.06
CA GLU A 26 -21.23 -8.08 5.66
C GLU A 26 -20.05 -7.79 4.73
N ALA A 27 -19.04 -7.06 5.22
CA ALA A 27 -17.80 -6.84 4.46
C ALA A 27 -17.06 -8.16 4.20
N ILE A 28 -16.99 -9.06 5.19
CA ILE A 28 -16.40 -10.40 5.02
C ILE A 28 -17.19 -11.19 3.98
N LYS A 29 -18.52 -11.24 4.07
CA LYS A 29 -19.37 -11.93 3.08
C LYS A 29 -19.20 -11.38 1.67
N TYR A 30 -18.99 -10.05 1.54
CA TYR A 30 -18.72 -9.42 0.26
C TYR A 30 -17.42 -9.94 -0.36
N LEU A 31 -16.34 -10.01 0.42
CA LEU A 31 -15.06 -10.56 -0.03
C LEU A 31 -15.14 -12.04 -0.37
N ASP A 32 -15.82 -12.84 0.46
CA ASP A 32 -16.05 -14.28 0.21
C ASP A 32 -16.83 -14.51 -1.09
N LYS A 33 -17.82 -13.65 -1.39
CA LYS A 33 -18.57 -13.71 -2.66
C LYS A 33 -17.70 -13.44 -3.89
N ILE A 34 -16.71 -12.55 -3.78
CA ILE A 34 -15.72 -12.32 -4.84
C ILE A 34 -14.78 -13.53 -4.92
N GLY A 35 -14.35 -14.05 -3.79
CA GLY A 35 -13.40 -15.13 -3.62
C GLY A 35 -11.98 -14.65 -3.37
N MET A 36 -11.42 -15.00 -2.22
CA MET A 36 -10.08 -14.52 -1.80
C MET A 36 -8.98 -14.95 -2.76
N ASP A 37 -9.05 -16.17 -3.31
CA ASP A 37 -8.07 -16.64 -4.32
C ASP A 37 -8.13 -15.81 -5.61
N ARG A 38 -9.33 -15.41 -6.03
CA ARG A 38 -9.50 -14.54 -7.20
C ARG A 38 -8.92 -13.15 -6.96
N ILE A 39 -9.15 -12.59 -5.79
CA ILE A 39 -8.57 -11.31 -5.37
C ILE A 39 -7.05 -11.40 -5.38
N HIS A 40 -6.50 -12.41 -4.73
CA HIS A 40 -5.04 -12.62 -4.66
C HIS A 40 -4.39 -12.77 -6.04
N ASN A 41 -4.95 -13.62 -6.90
CA ASN A 41 -4.43 -13.81 -8.26
C ASN A 41 -4.50 -12.52 -9.09
N TYR A 42 -5.60 -11.77 -8.98
CA TYR A 42 -5.73 -10.48 -9.66
C TYR A 42 -4.69 -9.47 -9.18
N GLU A 43 -4.47 -9.37 -7.87
CA GLU A 43 -3.43 -8.48 -7.31
C GLU A 43 -2.03 -8.84 -7.80
N LEU A 44 -1.70 -10.13 -7.85
CA LEU A 44 -0.40 -10.60 -8.34
C LEU A 44 -0.21 -10.29 -9.83
N ASP A 45 -1.23 -10.46 -10.65
CA ASP A 45 -1.16 -10.15 -12.07
C ASP A 45 -1.06 -8.65 -12.31
N LEU A 46 -1.80 -7.85 -11.53
CA LEU A 46 -1.71 -6.40 -11.57
C LEU A 46 -0.32 -5.91 -11.11
N LYS A 47 0.24 -6.54 -10.07
CA LYS A 47 1.60 -6.25 -9.61
C LYS A 47 2.65 -6.59 -10.68
N LYS A 48 2.57 -7.75 -11.31
CA LYS A 48 3.48 -8.13 -12.41
C LYS A 48 3.43 -7.10 -13.53
N TYR A 49 2.22 -6.67 -13.90
CA TYR A 49 2.04 -5.61 -14.89
C TYR A 49 2.71 -4.31 -14.44
N ALA A 50 2.45 -3.89 -13.21
CA ALA A 50 3.02 -2.67 -12.63
C ALA A 50 4.56 -2.70 -12.60
N ILE A 51 5.16 -3.81 -12.11
CA ILE A 51 6.62 -3.97 -12.07
C ILE A 51 7.21 -3.81 -13.47
N LYS A 52 6.65 -4.53 -14.47
CA LYS A 52 7.12 -4.46 -15.86
C LYS A 52 7.09 -3.04 -16.44
N LYS A 53 6.13 -2.22 -16.04
CA LYS A 53 6.02 -0.83 -16.50
C LYS A 53 6.94 0.10 -15.71
N ILE A 54 6.93 -0.02 -14.39
CA ILE A 54 7.70 0.83 -13.49
C ILE A 54 9.21 0.62 -13.65
N GLU A 55 9.68 -0.59 -13.96
CA GLU A 55 11.10 -0.87 -14.20
C GLU A 55 11.73 -0.03 -15.33
N ASN A 56 10.92 0.49 -16.24
CA ASN A 56 11.39 1.35 -17.33
C ASN A 56 11.44 2.84 -16.94
N VAL A 57 11.04 3.20 -15.73
CA VAL A 57 11.17 4.57 -15.22
C VAL A 57 12.63 4.84 -14.87
N ASN A 58 13.16 5.98 -15.30
CA ASN A 58 14.53 6.36 -15.02
C ASN A 58 14.81 6.48 -13.52
N ASP A 59 15.98 6.02 -13.10
CA ASP A 59 16.46 6.14 -11.71
C ASP A 59 15.57 5.43 -10.66
N ILE A 60 14.66 4.56 -11.07
CA ILE A 60 13.79 3.85 -10.13
C ILE A 60 14.53 2.68 -9.44
N ILE A 61 14.26 2.54 -8.14
CA ILE A 61 14.76 1.45 -7.31
C ILE A 61 13.54 0.74 -6.71
N ILE A 62 13.31 -0.52 -7.03
CA ILE A 62 12.21 -1.34 -6.50
C ILE A 62 12.78 -2.37 -5.54
N TYR A 63 12.27 -2.39 -4.29
CA TYR A 63 12.82 -3.21 -3.21
C TYR A 63 12.18 -4.59 -3.07
N ASN A 64 10.94 -4.78 -3.49
CA ASN A 64 10.15 -5.98 -3.22
C ASN A 64 9.51 -6.60 -4.47
N LYS A 65 10.24 -6.66 -5.59
CA LYS A 65 9.75 -7.17 -6.86
C LYS A 65 9.07 -8.54 -6.76
N ASN A 66 9.68 -9.45 -6.00
CA ASN A 66 9.30 -10.86 -5.93
C ASN A 66 8.36 -11.19 -4.77
N SER A 67 7.86 -10.21 -4.02
CA SER A 67 6.91 -10.50 -2.93
C SER A 67 5.53 -10.84 -3.47
N GLU A 68 4.87 -11.80 -2.83
CA GLU A 68 3.53 -12.29 -3.18
C GLU A 68 2.43 -11.43 -2.54
N SER A 69 2.45 -10.13 -2.81
CA SER A 69 1.44 -9.18 -2.32
C SER A 69 1.25 -8.05 -3.32
N GLY A 70 0.10 -7.39 -3.31
CA GLY A 70 -0.20 -6.20 -4.14
C GLY A 70 0.61 -4.95 -3.76
N ILE A 71 1.63 -5.07 -2.91
CA ILE A 71 2.45 -3.95 -2.45
C ILE A 71 3.70 -3.83 -3.32
N ILE A 72 4.02 -2.58 -3.73
CA ILE A 72 5.26 -2.23 -4.42
C ILE A 72 5.93 -1.11 -3.63
N THR A 73 7.17 -1.36 -3.20
CA THR A 73 7.98 -0.39 -2.45
C THR A 73 9.14 0.06 -3.33
N PHE A 74 9.27 1.37 -3.51
CA PHE A 74 10.22 1.93 -4.45
C PHE A 74 10.76 3.30 -4.01
N ASN A 75 11.84 3.73 -4.64
CA ASN A 75 12.34 5.10 -4.61
C ASN A 75 12.75 5.53 -6.03
N ILE A 76 12.90 6.83 -6.23
CA ILE A 76 13.64 7.41 -7.34
C ILE A 76 14.96 7.94 -6.76
N LYS A 77 16.06 7.65 -7.43
CA LYS A 77 17.39 8.07 -6.99
C LYS A 77 17.47 9.59 -6.83
N ASP A 78 18.03 10.02 -5.71
CA ASP A 78 18.20 11.44 -5.35
C ASP A 78 16.89 12.21 -5.13
N VAL A 79 15.75 11.51 -4.95
CA VAL A 79 14.46 12.09 -4.61
C VAL A 79 14.01 11.59 -3.24
N PHE A 80 13.62 12.51 -2.37
CA PHE A 80 13.11 12.16 -1.05
C PHE A 80 11.66 11.60 -1.18
N ALA A 81 11.37 10.51 -0.50
CA ALA A 81 10.11 9.80 -0.71
C ALA A 81 8.86 10.62 -0.38
N GLN A 82 8.93 11.52 0.62
CA GLN A 82 7.84 12.42 0.97
C GLN A 82 7.57 13.45 -0.12
N ASP A 83 8.63 14.00 -0.71
CA ASP A 83 8.51 14.99 -1.78
C ASP A 83 7.93 14.33 -3.03
N LEU A 84 8.35 13.10 -3.33
CA LEU A 84 7.76 12.29 -4.39
C LEU A 84 6.26 12.03 -4.15
N ALA A 85 5.86 11.76 -2.91
CA ALA A 85 4.45 11.57 -2.58
C ALA A 85 3.64 12.85 -2.78
N ILE A 86 4.17 14.00 -2.36
CA ILE A 86 3.55 15.32 -2.57
C ILE A 86 3.44 15.64 -4.08
N TYR A 87 4.49 15.31 -4.84
CA TYR A 87 4.47 15.47 -6.29
C TYR A 87 3.36 14.63 -6.95
N LEU A 88 3.26 13.34 -6.59
CA LEU A 88 2.25 12.43 -7.12
C LEU A 88 0.82 12.87 -6.73
N ASP A 89 0.64 13.43 -5.53
CA ASP A 89 -0.64 13.95 -5.06
C ASP A 89 -1.17 15.10 -5.95
N LYS A 90 -0.30 15.96 -6.50
CA LYS A 90 -0.69 16.98 -7.50
C LYS A 90 -1.37 16.39 -8.73
N TYR A 91 -1.11 15.12 -9.04
CA TYR A 91 -1.70 14.37 -10.15
C TYR A 91 -2.81 13.41 -9.71
N ASN A 92 -3.32 13.54 -8.48
CA ASN A 92 -4.34 12.67 -7.86
C ASN A 92 -3.88 11.21 -7.75
N ILE A 93 -2.59 10.96 -7.53
CA ILE A 93 -2.02 9.64 -7.32
C ILE A 93 -1.59 9.52 -5.86
N CYS A 94 -2.35 8.73 -5.10
CA CYS A 94 -2.11 8.51 -3.69
C CYS A 94 -1.10 7.39 -3.45
N VAL A 95 0.02 7.73 -2.81
CA VAL A 95 1.03 6.77 -2.35
C VAL A 95 1.34 7.01 -0.87
N ARG A 96 1.92 6.03 -0.22
CA ARG A 96 2.42 6.23 1.14
C ARG A 96 3.93 6.41 1.11
N ALA A 97 4.44 7.47 1.77
CA ALA A 97 5.86 7.69 1.99
C ALA A 97 6.25 7.45 3.45
N GLY A 98 7.47 6.99 3.71
CA GLY A 98 8.03 6.87 5.05
C GLY A 98 8.60 5.49 5.40
N ASN A 99 8.56 5.15 6.70
CA ASN A 99 9.14 3.91 7.24
C ASN A 99 8.22 2.69 7.15
N HIS A 100 6.93 2.88 6.85
CA HIS A 100 5.90 1.82 6.77
C HIS A 100 5.83 0.91 8.02
N CYS A 101 6.13 1.46 9.20
CA CYS A 101 6.27 0.72 10.48
C CYS A 101 7.34 -0.39 10.46
N ALA A 102 8.32 -0.32 9.54
CA ALA A 102 9.37 -1.32 9.34
C ALA A 102 10.77 -0.70 9.51
N LYS A 103 10.98 0.09 10.58
CA LYS A 103 12.23 0.80 10.81
C LYS A 103 13.44 -0.14 10.87
N ILE A 104 13.34 -1.25 11.58
CA ILE A 104 14.43 -2.23 11.73
C ILE A 104 14.87 -2.76 10.35
N LEU A 105 13.90 -3.15 9.50
CA LEU A 105 14.21 -3.62 8.14
C LEU A 105 14.92 -2.54 7.32
N LYS A 106 14.53 -1.28 7.49
CA LYS A 106 15.17 -0.17 6.75
C LYS A 106 16.57 0.12 7.23
N ASP A 107 16.82 0.01 8.52
CA ASP A 107 18.16 0.15 9.10
C ASP A 107 19.09 -0.95 8.54
N GLU A 108 18.61 -2.21 8.45
CA GLU A 108 19.33 -3.31 7.83
C GLU A 108 19.61 -3.09 6.33
N LEU A 109 18.63 -2.58 5.59
CA LEU A 109 18.75 -2.27 4.17
C LEU A 109 19.51 -0.95 3.91
N LYS A 110 19.86 -0.19 4.97
CA LYS A 110 20.52 1.12 4.91
C LYS A 110 19.77 2.16 4.07
N ILE A 111 18.44 2.14 4.13
CA ILE A 111 17.56 3.10 3.45
C ILE A 111 16.77 3.92 4.45
N LYS A 112 16.62 5.23 4.19
CA LYS A 112 15.93 6.13 5.13
C LYS A 112 14.41 5.98 5.07
N ASN A 113 13.82 6.08 3.89
CA ASN A 113 12.39 5.97 3.65
C ASN A 113 12.12 5.53 2.21
N THR A 114 10.88 5.15 1.94
CA THR A 114 10.47 4.69 0.62
C THR A 114 9.06 5.14 0.31
N CYS A 115 8.72 5.23 -0.97
CA CYS A 115 7.34 5.27 -1.43
C CYS A 115 6.75 3.87 -1.53
N ARG A 116 5.45 3.73 -1.28
CA ARG A 116 4.70 2.49 -1.38
C ARG A 116 3.43 2.68 -2.16
N ILE A 117 3.25 1.88 -3.19
CA ILE A 117 1.99 1.64 -3.87
C ILE A 117 1.33 0.42 -3.21
N SER A 118 0.03 0.46 -3.01
CA SER A 118 -0.76 -0.66 -2.51
C SER A 118 -1.89 -0.90 -3.50
N LEU A 119 -1.76 -1.97 -4.28
CA LEU A 119 -2.74 -2.41 -5.26
C LEU A 119 -3.76 -3.32 -4.58
N TYR A 120 -5.02 -3.24 -5.01
CA TYR A 120 -6.08 -4.12 -4.56
C TYR A 120 -7.01 -4.48 -5.72
N PHE A 121 -8.00 -5.31 -5.49
CA PHE A 121 -8.86 -5.87 -6.55
C PHE A 121 -9.71 -4.85 -7.32
N TYR A 122 -9.79 -3.63 -6.88
CA TYR A 122 -10.49 -2.52 -7.57
C TYR A 122 -9.56 -1.61 -8.36
N ASN A 123 -8.23 -1.76 -8.25
CA ASN A 123 -7.30 -0.98 -9.06
C ASN A 123 -7.21 -1.54 -10.48
N THR A 124 -6.84 -0.69 -11.44
CA THR A 124 -6.81 -1.02 -12.87
C THR A 124 -5.42 -0.84 -13.48
N LYS A 125 -5.24 -1.38 -14.69
CA LYS A 125 -4.00 -1.19 -15.46
C LYS A 125 -3.83 0.25 -15.92
N GLU A 126 -4.92 0.94 -16.21
CA GLU A 126 -4.95 2.34 -16.61
C GLU A 126 -4.45 3.26 -15.51
N GLU A 127 -4.78 2.97 -14.26
CA GLU A 127 -4.23 3.70 -13.10
C GLU A 127 -2.71 3.50 -12.97
N ILE A 128 -2.21 2.30 -13.25
CA ILE A 128 -0.77 2.01 -13.29
C ILE A 128 -0.11 2.76 -14.45
N ASP A 129 -0.70 2.74 -15.64
CA ASP A 129 -0.17 3.46 -16.81
C ASP A 129 -0.11 4.97 -16.51
N ARG A 130 -1.12 5.52 -15.84
CA ARG A 130 -1.13 6.92 -15.39
C ARG A 130 0.00 7.22 -14.40
N LEU A 131 0.22 6.35 -13.43
CA LEU A 131 1.35 6.49 -12.49
C LEU A 131 2.68 6.52 -13.25
N VAL A 132 2.89 5.58 -14.18
CA VAL A 132 4.14 5.49 -14.96
C VAL A 132 4.34 6.71 -15.85
N GLU A 133 3.27 7.24 -16.45
CA GLU A 133 3.30 8.49 -17.22
C GLU A 133 3.83 9.65 -16.36
N VAL A 134 3.27 9.81 -15.15
CA VAL A 134 3.67 10.89 -14.22
C VAL A 134 5.10 10.70 -13.71
N LEU A 135 5.51 9.46 -13.42
CA LEU A 135 6.88 9.15 -13.00
C LEU A 135 7.92 9.39 -14.11
N ASN A 136 7.53 9.29 -15.37
CA ASN A 136 8.38 9.55 -16.54
C ASN A 136 8.42 11.03 -16.95
N ASN A 137 7.78 11.95 -16.22
CA ASN A 137 7.87 13.37 -16.50
C ASN A 137 9.36 13.82 -16.44
N PRO A 138 9.93 14.34 -17.53
CA PRO A 138 11.33 14.77 -17.56
C PRO A 138 11.65 15.88 -16.57
N ASN A 139 10.64 16.61 -16.14
CA ASN A 139 10.78 17.71 -15.16
C ASN A 139 10.53 17.25 -13.70
N LEU A 140 10.27 15.98 -13.45
CA LEU A 140 9.92 15.46 -12.12
C LEU A 140 10.86 15.98 -11.03
N LYS A 141 12.18 15.84 -11.22
CA LYS A 141 13.18 16.28 -10.24
C LYS A 141 13.21 17.81 -10.04
N ASN A 142 12.80 18.58 -11.03
CA ASN A 142 12.73 20.04 -10.94
C ASN A 142 11.43 20.53 -10.28
N GLU A 143 10.37 19.76 -10.36
CA GLU A 143 9.06 20.07 -9.78
C GLU A 143 8.91 19.60 -8.33
N ILE A 144 9.85 18.76 -7.88
CA ILE A 144 9.99 18.32 -6.48
C ILE A 144 10.90 19.34 -5.77
N ILE A 145 10.29 20.22 -5.00
CA ILE A 145 10.98 21.21 -4.17
C ILE A 145 10.53 21.03 -2.74
#